data_b9472fc61b73b9aa208de7d87ec97157
#
_entry.id   b9472fc61b73b9aa208de7d87ec97157
#
_cell.length_a   1.000
_cell.length_b   1.000
_cell.length_c   1.000
_cell.angle_alpha   90.00
_cell.angle_beta   90.00
_cell.angle_gamma   90.00
#
_symmetry.space_group_name_H-M   'P 1'
#
loop_
_entity.id
_entity.type
_entity.pdbx_description
1 polymer ?
#
loop_
_entity_poly.entity_id
_entity_poly.type
_entity_poly.pdbx_seq_one_letter_code
_entity_poly.pdbx_strand_id
1 'polypeptide(L)'
;MGYNPIKVSQAYYCEDPFLNQLGVNPVFNLLTSTLDDMRKENRELALMDGATAINQVQNILGRNGISNVSPIARTVTSENSVSPRNVVFIFMESMSAKLMQAYGQDKVLTPYLDSLYQESLVFNNIYSAGIHTNHGMYSTLYSFPTIMKRNAMKGSVIPVYSGFPTVLKDNGYYNLFFMTHESQYDNMNAFFRTNGFDEIH
;
A
#
# COMPACT_ATOMS: atom_id res chain seq x y z
N MET A 1 19.29 -21.41 29.22
CA MET A 1 18.87 -21.99 27.93
C MET A 1 17.90 -21.03 27.31
N GLY A 2 18.29 -20.36 26.22
CA GLY A 2 17.42 -19.43 25.51
C GLY A 2 16.31 -20.20 24.78
N TYR A 3 15.07 -19.88 25.07
CA TYR A 3 13.91 -20.41 24.35
C TYR A 3 13.87 -19.74 22.98
N ASN A 4 14.21 -20.46 21.93
CA ASN A 4 14.14 -19.97 20.56
C ASN A 4 12.86 -20.54 19.94
N PRO A 5 11.77 -19.75 19.85
CA PRO A 5 10.50 -20.26 19.36
C PRO A 5 10.62 -20.64 17.88
N ILE A 6 10.01 -21.76 17.50
CA ILE A 6 9.89 -22.19 16.10
C ILE A 6 9.12 -21.12 15.33
N LYS A 7 9.66 -20.70 14.18
CA LYS A 7 9.02 -19.71 13.28
C LYS A 7 8.59 -20.38 11.98
N VAL A 8 7.52 -19.89 11.37
CA VAL A 8 7.05 -20.37 10.06
C VAL A 8 8.16 -20.30 9.00
N SER A 9 9.00 -19.27 9.05
CA SER A 9 10.13 -19.10 8.12
C SER A 9 11.17 -20.23 8.18
N GLN A 10 11.20 -21.05 9.21
CA GLN A 10 12.08 -22.22 9.27
C GLN A 10 11.61 -23.38 8.38
N ALA A 11 10.36 -23.33 7.91
CA ALA A 11 9.84 -24.25 6.90
C ALA A 11 10.26 -23.88 5.47
N TYR A 12 10.85 -22.70 5.27
CA TYR A 12 11.32 -22.24 3.96
C TYR A 12 12.73 -22.78 3.72
N TYR A 13 12.82 -23.83 2.92
CA TYR A 13 14.04 -24.60 2.74
C TYR A 13 14.60 -24.56 1.31
N CYS A 14 13.89 -23.94 0.37
CA CYS A 14 14.30 -23.80 -1.03
C CYS A 14 13.80 -22.48 -1.64
N GLU A 15 14.21 -22.20 -2.87
CA GLU A 15 13.82 -21.01 -3.61
C GLU A 15 12.40 -21.09 -4.19
N ASP A 16 11.80 -22.27 -4.24
CA ASP A 16 10.45 -22.47 -4.75
C ASP A 16 9.41 -22.13 -3.67
N PRO A 17 8.58 -21.07 -3.89
CA PRO A 17 7.56 -20.65 -2.91
C PRO A 17 6.50 -21.72 -2.63
N PHE A 18 6.14 -22.51 -3.64
CA PHE A 18 5.14 -23.57 -3.51
C PHE A 18 5.65 -24.70 -2.61
N LEU A 19 6.90 -25.15 -2.82
CA LEU A 19 7.53 -26.17 -1.98
C LEU A 19 7.71 -25.68 -0.55
N ASN A 20 8.07 -24.41 -0.37
CA ASN A 20 8.17 -23.80 0.95
C ASN A 20 6.81 -23.76 1.69
N GLN A 21 5.71 -23.49 0.97
CA GLN A 21 4.37 -23.57 1.56
C GLN A 21 3.98 -25.00 1.95
N LEU A 22 4.35 -25.99 1.17
CA LEU A 22 4.12 -27.41 1.52
C LEU A 22 4.88 -27.82 2.79
N GLY A 23 6.01 -27.18 3.08
CA GLY A 23 6.79 -27.40 4.31
C GLY A 23 6.14 -26.81 5.57
N VAL A 24 5.18 -25.91 5.43
CA VAL A 24 4.50 -25.26 6.56
C VAL A 24 3.44 -26.21 7.13
N ASN A 25 3.57 -26.57 8.42
CA ASN A 25 2.54 -27.33 9.09
C ASN A 25 1.27 -26.47 9.24
N PRO A 26 0.12 -26.87 8.67
CA PRO A 26 -1.09 -26.04 8.65
C PRO A 26 -1.67 -25.82 10.05
N VAL A 27 -1.56 -26.81 10.96
CA VAL A 27 -2.03 -26.68 12.35
C VAL A 27 -1.18 -25.69 13.12
N PHE A 28 0.13 -25.77 12.97
CA PHE A 28 1.05 -24.82 13.58
C PHE A 28 0.82 -23.40 13.08
N ASN A 29 0.62 -23.23 11.76
CA ASN A 29 0.33 -21.93 11.16
C ASN A 29 -1.01 -21.37 11.64
N LEU A 30 -2.04 -22.18 11.73
CA LEU A 30 -3.35 -21.78 12.27
C LEU A 30 -3.24 -21.33 13.74
N LEU A 31 -2.57 -22.11 14.58
CA LEU A 31 -2.38 -21.76 15.98
C LEU A 31 -1.58 -20.47 16.16
N THR A 32 -0.48 -20.32 15.44
CA THR A 32 0.36 -19.11 15.52
C THR A 32 -0.36 -17.89 15.01
N SER A 33 -1.09 -17.97 13.89
CA SER A 33 -1.87 -16.85 13.36
C SER A 33 -3.03 -16.45 14.29
N THR A 34 -3.71 -17.43 14.89
CA THR A 34 -4.78 -17.15 15.86
C THR A 34 -4.22 -16.47 17.12
N LEU A 35 -3.08 -16.94 17.63
CA LEU A 35 -2.41 -16.31 18.78
C LEU A 35 -1.93 -14.89 18.45
N ASP A 36 -1.42 -14.67 17.25
CA ASP A 36 -1.02 -13.34 16.78
C ASP A 36 -2.23 -12.40 16.63
N ASP A 37 -3.37 -12.89 16.15
CA ASP A 37 -4.61 -12.13 16.08
C ASP A 37 -5.18 -11.75 17.47
N MET A 38 -4.93 -12.59 18.48
CA MET A 38 -5.34 -12.33 19.86
C MET A 38 -4.42 -11.33 20.60
N ARG A 39 -3.24 -11.02 20.06
CA ARG A 39 -2.32 -10.06 20.69
C ARG A 39 -2.94 -8.67 20.73
N LYS A 40 -2.76 -8.00 21.88
CA LYS A 40 -3.26 -6.60 22.06
C LYS A 40 -2.74 -5.62 21.00
N GLU A 41 -1.57 -5.90 20.45
CA GLU A 41 -0.91 -5.09 19.42
C GLU A 41 -1.63 -5.11 18.06
N ASN A 42 -2.48 -6.12 17.82
CA ASN A 42 -3.27 -6.29 16.60
C ASN A 42 -4.74 -5.89 16.78
N ARG A 43 -5.12 -5.39 17.96
CA ARG A 43 -6.46 -4.85 18.21
C ARG A 43 -6.57 -3.42 17.66
N GLU A 44 -7.80 -2.96 17.48
CA GLU A 44 -8.07 -1.58 17.07
C GLU A 44 -7.31 -0.57 17.96
N LEU A 45 -6.57 0.30 17.32
CA LEU A 45 -5.80 1.33 17.99
C LEU A 45 -6.69 2.54 18.22
N ALA A 46 -7.44 2.56 19.31
CA ALA A 46 -8.21 3.73 19.72
C ALA A 46 -7.27 4.75 20.40
N LEU A 47 -6.67 5.64 19.61
CA LEU A 47 -5.76 6.68 20.10
C LEU A 47 -6.51 7.87 20.69
N MET A 48 -7.72 8.14 20.21
CA MET A 48 -8.58 9.21 20.65
C MET A 48 -10.04 8.90 20.34
N ASP A 49 -10.94 9.70 20.87
CA ASP A 49 -12.36 9.66 20.53
C ASP A 49 -12.60 9.95 19.03
N GLY A 50 -13.53 9.22 18.42
CA GLY A 50 -13.77 9.29 16.97
C GLY A 50 -14.24 10.65 16.48
N ALA A 51 -15.05 11.38 17.25
CA ALA A 51 -15.49 12.71 16.87
C ALA A 51 -14.33 13.70 16.87
N THR A 52 -13.46 13.62 17.88
CA THR A 52 -12.22 14.40 17.95
C THR A 52 -11.29 14.10 16.79
N ALA A 53 -11.12 12.82 16.43
CA ALA A 53 -10.30 12.42 15.29
C ALA A 53 -10.81 12.99 13.97
N ILE A 54 -12.12 12.91 13.73
CA ILE A 54 -12.77 13.47 12.54
C ILE A 54 -12.56 14.98 12.47
N ASN A 55 -12.80 15.70 13.56
CA ASN A 55 -12.63 17.15 13.63
C ASN A 55 -11.17 17.56 13.33
N GLN A 56 -10.20 16.84 13.89
CA GLN A 56 -8.79 17.12 13.61
C GLN A 56 -8.44 16.90 12.14
N VAL A 57 -8.88 15.81 11.55
CA VAL A 57 -8.63 15.54 10.12
C VAL A 57 -9.32 16.59 9.24
N GLN A 58 -10.56 16.95 9.54
CA GLN A 58 -11.28 18.01 8.81
C GLN A 58 -10.54 19.36 8.89
N ASN A 59 -10.03 19.73 10.06
CA ASN A 59 -9.23 20.95 10.23
C ASN A 59 -7.93 20.91 9.42
N ILE A 60 -7.19 19.78 9.45
CA ILE A 60 -5.96 19.62 8.68
C ILE A 60 -6.23 19.71 7.17
N LEU A 61 -7.34 19.15 6.72
CA LEU A 61 -7.74 19.19 5.32
C LEU A 61 -8.42 20.52 4.91
N GLY A 62 -8.61 21.46 5.84
CA GLY A 62 -9.31 22.73 5.60
C GLY A 62 -10.79 22.54 5.25
N ARG A 63 -11.49 21.61 5.91
CA ARG A 63 -12.85 21.19 5.54
C ARG A 63 -13.81 21.20 6.70
N ASN A 64 -14.96 21.80 6.47
CA ASN A 64 -16.03 21.92 7.45
C ASN A 64 -17.37 21.32 6.94
N GLY A 65 -17.31 20.29 6.09
CA GLY A 65 -18.51 19.71 5.49
C GLY A 65 -18.75 18.27 5.92
N ILE A 66 -20.00 17.93 6.21
CA ILE A 66 -20.46 16.54 6.38
C ILE A 66 -20.81 16.02 5.00
N SER A 67 -20.11 14.98 4.54
CA SER A 67 -20.48 14.23 3.34
C SER A 67 -21.34 13.04 3.76
N ASN A 68 -22.34 12.70 2.96
CA ASN A 68 -23.15 11.49 3.15
C ASN A 68 -22.34 10.20 2.92
N VAL A 69 -21.16 10.30 2.33
CA VAL A 69 -20.28 9.16 2.03
C VAL A 69 -19.26 8.95 3.16
N SER A 70 -18.62 10.03 3.61
CA SER A 70 -17.64 9.98 4.69
C SER A 70 -17.47 11.39 5.27
N PRO A 71 -17.29 11.54 6.60
CA PRO A 71 -17.08 12.83 7.23
C PRO A 71 -15.81 13.56 6.76
N ILE A 72 -14.88 12.86 6.11
CA ILE A 72 -13.65 13.43 5.54
C ILE A 72 -13.64 13.46 4.01
N ALA A 73 -14.72 12.99 3.35
CA ALA A 73 -14.82 12.99 1.91
C ALA A 73 -14.97 14.42 1.36
N ARG A 74 -14.51 14.59 0.12
CA ARG A 74 -14.67 15.83 -0.64
C ARG A 74 -15.20 15.56 -2.03
N THR A 75 -15.94 16.49 -2.55
CA THR A 75 -16.27 16.56 -3.98
C THR A 75 -15.21 17.41 -4.66
N VAL A 76 -14.58 16.88 -5.70
CA VAL A 76 -13.70 17.62 -6.59
C VAL A 76 -14.46 17.80 -7.89
N THR A 77 -14.73 19.05 -8.26
CA THR A 77 -15.33 19.38 -9.55
C THR A 77 -14.22 19.83 -10.50
N SER A 78 -14.22 19.29 -11.71
CA SER A 78 -13.38 19.80 -12.81
C SER A 78 -14.25 20.63 -13.74
N GLU A 79 -13.80 21.85 -14.05
CA GLU A 79 -14.47 22.72 -15.02
C GLU A 79 -14.18 22.32 -16.48
N ASN A 80 -13.17 21.47 -16.67
CA ASN A 80 -12.75 21.04 -18.00
C ASN A 80 -13.11 19.57 -18.24
N SER A 81 -13.72 19.28 -19.37
CA SER A 81 -13.83 17.92 -19.88
C SER A 81 -12.45 17.44 -20.29
N VAL A 82 -11.89 16.52 -19.53
CA VAL A 82 -10.60 15.90 -19.85
C VAL A 82 -10.86 14.68 -20.72
N SER A 83 -10.21 14.63 -21.88
CA SER A 83 -10.17 13.40 -22.66
C SER A 83 -9.47 12.30 -21.84
N PRO A 84 -10.03 11.08 -21.78
CA PRO A 84 -9.40 9.99 -21.05
C PRO A 84 -8.01 9.71 -21.61
N ARG A 85 -7.01 9.69 -20.74
CA ARG A 85 -5.61 9.40 -21.07
C ARG A 85 -5.17 8.13 -20.40
N ASN A 86 -4.26 7.41 -21.02
CA ASN A 86 -3.58 6.31 -20.34
C ASN A 86 -2.77 6.83 -19.14
N VAL A 87 -2.81 6.09 -18.05
CA VAL A 87 -2.09 6.42 -16.82
C VAL A 87 -1.05 5.32 -16.57
N VAL A 88 0.21 5.72 -16.43
CA VAL A 88 1.29 4.83 -16.00
C VAL A 88 1.74 5.28 -14.63
N PHE A 89 1.64 4.38 -13.66
CA PHE A 89 2.05 4.61 -12.29
C PHE A 89 3.25 3.72 -11.96
N ILE A 90 4.38 4.32 -11.54
CA ILE A 90 5.62 3.59 -11.26
C ILE A 90 5.94 3.68 -9.77
N PHE A 91 5.84 2.54 -9.07
CA PHE A 91 6.37 2.38 -7.72
C PHE A 91 7.84 2.02 -7.78
N MET A 92 8.68 2.91 -7.27
CA MET A 92 10.12 2.67 -7.20
C MET A 92 10.48 2.17 -5.80
N GLU A 93 10.73 0.87 -5.69
CA GLU A 93 11.16 0.23 -4.44
C GLU A 93 12.53 0.76 -4.01
N SER A 94 12.68 1.03 -2.72
CA SER A 94 13.95 1.49 -2.10
C SER A 94 14.57 2.74 -2.74
N MET A 95 13.81 3.50 -3.53
CA MET A 95 14.30 4.73 -4.15
C MET A 95 14.40 5.85 -3.12
N SER A 96 15.61 6.37 -2.94
CA SER A 96 15.86 7.52 -2.07
C SER A 96 16.14 8.77 -2.90
N ALA A 97 15.57 9.90 -2.50
CA ALA A 97 15.88 11.20 -3.10
C ALA A 97 17.39 11.52 -3.08
N LYS A 98 18.13 10.98 -2.11
CA LYS A 98 19.61 11.13 -2.04
C LYS A 98 20.36 10.54 -3.24
N LEU A 99 19.74 9.73 -4.07
CA LEU A 99 20.32 9.19 -5.30
C LEU A 99 20.24 10.17 -6.48
N MET A 100 19.43 11.22 -6.35
CA MET A 100 19.21 12.20 -7.41
C MET A 100 20.08 13.43 -7.24
N GLN A 101 20.62 13.94 -8.37
CA GLN A 101 21.41 15.18 -8.36
C GLN A 101 20.58 16.40 -7.93
N ALA A 102 19.30 16.41 -8.25
CA ALA A 102 18.36 17.44 -7.81
C ALA A 102 18.27 17.60 -6.28
N TYR A 103 18.65 16.57 -5.53
CA TYR A 103 18.67 16.58 -4.06
C TYR A 103 20.09 16.49 -3.47
N GLY A 104 21.10 16.89 -4.24
CA GLY A 104 22.47 17.05 -3.75
C GLY A 104 23.37 15.81 -3.93
N GLN A 105 23.03 14.87 -4.81
CA GLN A 105 23.94 13.79 -5.18
C GLN A 105 25.00 14.31 -6.16
N ASP A 106 26.30 14.17 -5.80
CA ASP A 106 27.40 14.61 -6.65
C ASP A 106 27.64 13.72 -7.88
N LYS A 107 27.24 12.44 -7.77
CA LYS A 107 27.41 11.45 -8.85
C LYS A 107 26.15 11.36 -9.69
N VAL A 108 26.31 11.13 -10.99
CA VAL A 108 25.20 10.87 -11.91
C VAL A 108 24.73 9.42 -11.74
N LEU A 109 23.84 9.17 -10.78
CA LEU A 109 23.29 7.86 -10.49
C LEU A 109 21.93 7.61 -11.16
N THR A 110 21.14 8.67 -11.35
CA THR A 110 19.77 8.61 -11.88
C THR A 110 19.54 9.60 -13.02
N PRO A 111 20.31 9.51 -14.13
CA PRO A 111 20.32 10.55 -15.17
C PRO A 111 18.93 10.80 -15.79
N TYR A 112 18.15 9.76 -16.00
CA TYR A 112 16.80 9.90 -16.56
C TYR A 112 15.81 10.53 -15.59
N LEU A 113 15.87 10.18 -14.29
CA LEU A 113 15.03 10.82 -13.28
C LEU A 113 15.41 12.27 -13.07
N ASP A 114 16.69 12.59 -13.10
CA ASP A 114 17.17 13.97 -13.00
C ASP A 114 16.74 14.80 -14.22
N SER A 115 16.71 14.20 -15.42
CA SER A 115 16.15 14.84 -16.62
C SER A 115 14.65 15.07 -16.49
N LEU A 116 13.89 14.04 -16.08
CA LEU A 116 12.44 14.16 -15.88
C LEU A 116 12.08 15.18 -14.80
N TYR A 117 12.91 15.30 -13.77
CA TYR A 117 12.73 16.30 -12.72
C TYR A 117 12.64 17.72 -13.27
N GLN A 118 13.44 18.04 -14.31
CA GLN A 118 13.45 19.37 -14.92
C GLN A 118 12.22 19.69 -15.78
N GLU A 119 11.53 18.66 -16.27
CA GLU A 119 10.44 18.79 -17.24
C GLU A 119 9.07 18.39 -16.68
N SER A 120 9.01 18.04 -15.38
CA SER A 120 7.81 17.48 -14.74
C SER A 120 7.28 18.37 -13.62
N LEU A 121 6.03 18.12 -13.23
CA LEU A 121 5.50 18.60 -11.97
C LEU A 121 6.13 17.80 -10.82
N VAL A 122 6.93 18.45 -10.00
CA VAL A 122 7.66 17.84 -8.90
C VAL A 122 7.09 18.28 -7.55
N PHE A 123 6.93 17.32 -6.66
CA PHE A 123 6.53 17.56 -5.27
C PHE A 123 7.73 17.37 -4.34
N ASN A 124 8.30 18.44 -3.83
CA ASN A 124 9.52 18.40 -3.02
C ASN A 124 9.30 17.93 -1.57
N ASN A 125 8.08 18.00 -1.07
CA ASN A 125 7.72 17.65 0.30
C ASN A 125 6.84 16.39 0.36
N ILE A 126 7.20 15.38 -0.41
CA ILE A 126 6.56 14.06 -0.38
C ILE A 126 7.44 13.08 0.41
N TYR A 127 6.80 12.31 1.26
CA TYR A 127 7.44 11.30 2.10
C TYR A 127 6.71 9.98 1.97
N SER A 128 7.45 8.87 2.08
CA SER A 128 6.84 7.55 2.16
C SER A 128 5.96 7.46 3.41
N ALA A 129 4.77 6.89 3.26
CA ALA A 129 3.83 6.69 4.37
C ALA A 129 4.29 5.62 5.38
N GLY A 130 5.32 4.84 5.04
CA GLY A 130 5.85 3.78 5.90
C GLY A 130 7.13 3.17 5.33
N ILE A 131 7.60 2.13 5.99
CA ILE A 131 8.89 1.49 5.70
C ILE A 131 8.77 0.17 4.94
N HIS A 132 7.56 -0.29 4.65
CA HIS A 132 7.31 -1.52 3.89
C HIS A 132 6.60 -1.21 2.58
N THR A 133 6.82 -2.04 1.57
CA THR A 133 6.22 -1.93 0.24
C THR A 133 4.68 -1.88 0.30
N ASN A 134 4.08 -2.76 1.09
CA ASN A 134 2.63 -2.76 1.31
C ASN A 134 2.10 -1.44 1.90
N HIS A 135 2.88 -0.75 2.74
CA HIS A 135 2.53 0.56 3.29
C HIS A 135 2.44 1.62 2.18
N GLY A 136 3.44 1.66 1.30
CA GLY A 136 3.44 2.54 0.14
C GLY A 136 2.24 2.29 -0.77
N MET A 137 1.92 1.02 -1.03
CA MET A 137 0.79 0.63 -1.87
C MET A 137 -0.56 1.03 -1.29
N TYR A 138 -0.81 0.80 0.01
CA TYR A 138 -2.07 1.23 0.63
C TYR A 138 -2.26 2.73 0.60
N SER A 139 -1.24 3.46 1.00
CA SER A 139 -1.35 4.92 1.11
C SER A 139 -1.53 5.58 -0.24
N THR A 140 -0.85 5.09 -1.26
CA THR A 140 -0.88 5.71 -2.59
C THR A 140 -2.10 5.28 -3.39
N LEU A 141 -2.41 3.99 -3.44
CA LEU A 141 -3.50 3.49 -4.27
C LEU A 141 -4.87 3.62 -3.62
N TYR A 142 -4.93 3.55 -2.29
CA TYR A 142 -6.21 3.52 -1.55
C TYR A 142 -6.33 4.61 -0.49
N SER A 143 -5.37 5.54 -0.42
CA SER A 143 -5.36 6.64 0.58
C SER A 143 -5.48 6.16 2.03
N PHE A 144 -4.95 4.98 2.33
CA PHE A 144 -5.07 4.34 3.62
C PHE A 144 -3.83 4.61 4.47
N PRO A 145 -3.95 5.21 5.65
CA PRO A 145 -2.81 5.51 6.49
C PRO A 145 -2.17 4.23 7.05
N THR A 146 -0.86 4.21 7.09
CA THR A 146 -0.08 3.07 7.57
C THR A 146 0.16 3.17 9.06
N ILE A 147 -0.83 2.81 9.85
CA ILE A 147 -0.75 2.86 11.31
C ILE A 147 -0.68 1.47 11.96
N MET A 148 -0.71 0.41 11.16
CA MET A 148 -0.85 -0.94 11.67
C MET A 148 0.40 -1.78 11.45
N LYS A 149 0.74 -2.63 12.42
CA LYS A 149 1.79 -3.64 12.32
C LYS A 149 1.40 -4.80 11.39
N ARG A 150 0.11 -4.98 11.14
CA ARG A 150 -0.42 -6.06 10.31
C ARG A 150 -0.49 -5.66 8.84
N ASN A 151 -0.02 -6.55 7.97
CA ASN A 151 -0.21 -6.41 6.54
C ASN A 151 -1.66 -6.80 6.16
N ALA A 152 -2.49 -5.83 5.74
CA ALA A 152 -3.88 -6.05 5.39
C ALA A 152 -4.09 -6.95 4.16
N MET A 153 -3.05 -7.14 3.32
CA MET A 153 -3.08 -8.08 2.19
C MET A 153 -3.10 -9.54 2.64
N LYS A 154 -2.60 -9.84 3.85
CA LYS A 154 -2.41 -11.21 4.38
C LYS A 154 -3.58 -11.73 5.21
N GLY A 155 -4.70 -11.04 5.24
CA GLY A 155 -5.89 -11.49 5.98
C GLY A 155 -6.54 -12.71 5.34
N SER A 156 -7.23 -13.53 6.14
CA SER A 156 -8.09 -14.63 5.67
C SER A 156 -9.27 -14.11 4.82
N VAL A 157 -9.70 -12.90 5.09
CA VAL A 157 -10.68 -12.15 4.30
C VAL A 157 -9.97 -10.91 3.75
N ILE A 158 -9.97 -10.76 2.44
CA ILE A 158 -9.39 -9.58 1.79
C ILE A 158 -10.42 -8.46 1.85
N PRO A 159 -10.09 -7.34 2.49
CA PRO A 159 -11.01 -6.21 2.54
C PRO A 159 -11.12 -5.55 1.16
N VAL A 160 -12.32 -5.03 0.88
CA VAL A 160 -12.58 -4.25 -0.34
C VAL A 160 -12.37 -2.77 -0.01
N TYR A 161 -11.47 -2.14 -0.74
CA TYR A 161 -11.16 -0.72 -0.62
C TYR A 161 -11.59 0.04 -1.87
N SER A 162 -12.09 1.25 -1.68
CA SER A 162 -12.21 2.23 -2.75
C SER A 162 -10.91 3.04 -2.83
N GLY A 163 -10.41 3.23 -4.05
CA GLY A 163 -9.18 3.98 -4.27
C GLY A 163 -8.93 4.26 -5.75
N PHE A 164 -7.74 4.71 -6.06
CA PHE A 164 -7.34 5.07 -7.41
C PHE A 164 -7.65 3.98 -8.45
N PRO A 165 -7.30 2.68 -8.23
CA PRO A 165 -7.59 1.64 -9.23
C PRO A 165 -9.09 1.40 -9.41
N THR A 166 -9.88 1.38 -8.34
CA THR A 166 -11.33 1.16 -8.45
C THR A 166 -12.02 2.31 -9.16
N VAL A 167 -11.61 3.56 -8.88
CA VAL A 167 -12.14 4.73 -9.57
C VAL A 167 -11.82 4.70 -11.07
N LEU A 168 -10.60 4.32 -11.45
CA LEU A 168 -10.26 4.17 -12.87
C LEU A 168 -11.11 3.09 -13.54
N LYS A 169 -11.27 1.94 -12.89
CA LYS A 169 -12.10 0.84 -13.39
C LYS A 169 -13.55 1.26 -13.60
N ASP A 170 -14.13 1.97 -12.65
CA ASP A 170 -15.50 2.49 -12.72
C ASP A 170 -15.67 3.51 -13.86
N ASN A 171 -14.57 4.12 -14.31
CA ASN A 171 -14.52 5.02 -15.47
C ASN A 171 -14.07 4.35 -16.77
N GLY A 172 -14.10 3.01 -16.83
CA GLY A 172 -13.86 2.24 -18.05
C GLY A 172 -12.40 1.97 -18.38
N TYR A 173 -11.48 2.21 -17.45
CA TYR A 173 -10.08 1.82 -17.61
C TYR A 173 -9.90 0.32 -17.36
N TYR A 174 -8.96 -0.27 -18.08
CA TYR A 174 -8.45 -1.62 -17.84
C TYR A 174 -7.14 -1.51 -17.08
N ASN A 175 -7.11 -2.01 -15.85
CA ASN A 175 -6.01 -1.82 -14.93
C ASN A 175 -5.07 -3.03 -14.92
N LEU A 176 -3.82 -2.79 -15.28
CA LEU A 176 -2.75 -3.77 -15.27
C LEU A 176 -1.78 -3.49 -14.12
N PHE A 177 -1.33 -4.53 -13.44
CA PHE A 177 -0.28 -4.44 -12.43
C PHE A 177 0.90 -5.32 -12.82
N PHE A 178 2.09 -4.73 -12.91
CA PHE A 178 3.33 -5.43 -13.20
C PHE A 178 4.23 -5.45 -11.99
N MET A 179 4.82 -6.60 -11.69
CA MET A 179 5.78 -6.77 -10.60
C MET A 179 6.97 -7.63 -11.04
N THR A 180 8.07 -7.53 -10.31
CA THR A 180 9.33 -8.22 -10.63
C THR A 180 9.50 -9.54 -9.90
N HIS A 181 8.51 -9.96 -9.12
CA HIS A 181 8.52 -11.19 -8.33
C HIS A 181 7.19 -11.93 -8.47
N GLU A 182 7.12 -13.13 -7.92
CA GLU A 182 5.91 -13.95 -7.91
C GLU A 182 4.70 -13.19 -7.33
N SER A 183 3.59 -13.22 -8.05
CA SER A 183 2.36 -12.47 -7.67
C SER A 183 1.74 -12.92 -6.35
N GLN A 184 2.15 -14.09 -5.84
CA GLN A 184 1.72 -14.63 -4.55
C GLN A 184 2.43 -13.95 -3.36
N TYR A 185 3.54 -13.25 -3.64
CA TYR A 185 4.26 -12.53 -2.59
C TYR A 185 3.33 -11.57 -1.87
N ASP A 186 3.35 -11.62 -0.55
CA ASP A 186 2.50 -10.80 0.32
C ASP A 186 0.98 -10.88 0.01
N ASN A 187 0.55 -11.93 -0.73
CA ASN A 187 -0.83 -12.10 -1.18
C ASN A 187 -1.31 -10.97 -2.13
N MET A 188 -0.39 -10.34 -2.85
CA MET A 188 -0.67 -9.18 -3.72
C MET A 188 -1.65 -9.53 -4.84
N ASN A 189 -1.54 -10.73 -5.43
CA ASN A 189 -2.44 -11.16 -6.50
C ASN A 189 -3.91 -11.10 -6.06
N ALA A 190 -4.25 -11.78 -4.98
CA ALA A 190 -5.61 -11.79 -4.48
C ALA A 190 -6.07 -10.39 -4.05
N PHE A 191 -5.20 -9.64 -3.37
CA PHE A 191 -5.51 -8.30 -2.90
C PHE A 191 -5.82 -7.34 -4.05
N PHE A 192 -4.96 -7.25 -5.06
CA PHE A 192 -5.14 -6.30 -6.16
C PHE A 192 -6.27 -6.67 -7.09
N ARG A 193 -6.51 -7.97 -7.37
CA ARG A 193 -7.69 -8.40 -8.13
C ARG A 193 -9.00 -8.04 -7.42
N THR A 194 -9.03 -8.18 -6.10
CA THR A 194 -10.20 -7.76 -5.31
C THR A 194 -10.40 -6.25 -5.31
N ASN A 195 -9.30 -5.49 -5.46
CA ASN A 195 -9.28 -4.04 -5.27
C ASN A 195 -8.99 -3.24 -6.56
N GLY A 196 -9.52 -3.71 -7.70
CA GLY A 196 -9.65 -2.88 -8.90
C GLY A 196 -8.66 -3.15 -10.01
N PHE A 197 -7.77 -4.14 -9.89
CA PHE A 197 -6.90 -4.55 -11.00
C PHE A 197 -7.52 -5.72 -11.77
N ASP A 198 -7.42 -5.67 -13.09
CA ASP A 198 -7.96 -6.68 -14.02
C ASP A 198 -6.95 -7.80 -14.25
N GLU A 199 -5.68 -7.46 -14.45
CA GLU A 199 -4.59 -8.42 -14.64
C GLU A 199 -3.36 -8.07 -13.82
N ILE A 200 -2.60 -9.11 -13.44
CA ILE A 200 -1.37 -9.01 -12.66
C ILE A 200 -0.32 -9.90 -13.33
N HIS A 201 0.83 -9.31 -13.64
CA HIS A 201 1.95 -9.92 -14.36
C HIS A 201 3.23 -9.85 -13.56
#